data_a7574f10b640c8eabcdc27a41c93e28d
#
_entry.id   a7574f10b640c8eabcdc27a41c93e28d
#
_cell.length_a   1.000
_cell.length_b   1.000
_cell.length_c   1.000
_cell.angle_alpha   90.00
_cell.angle_beta   90.00
_cell.angle_gamma   90.00
#
_symmetry.space_group_name_H-M   'P 1'
#
loop_
_entity.id
_entity.type
_entity.pdbx_description
1 polymer ?
#
loop_
_entity_poly.entity_id
_entity_poly.type
_entity_poly.pdbx_seq_one_letter_code
_entity_poly.pdbx_strand_id
1 'polypeptide(L)'
;MKIGILCAIPKEIKYFDLQLNSARTLGCRRFFRKKEERHDLTVVECGLGKVNAALVSTLLVQEFDCRLLIFSGVAGGIDPTMEIGEVVVGESLIQYD
;
A
#
# COMPACT_ATOMS: atom_id res chain seq x y z
N MET A 1 -0.23 -15.56 -5.73
CA MET A 1 0.81 -14.90 -4.90
C MET A 1 0.14 -13.99 -3.88
N LYS A 2 0.67 -13.94 -2.68
CA LYS A 2 0.17 -13.04 -1.64
C LYS A 2 0.87 -11.69 -1.77
N ILE A 3 0.09 -10.66 -2.03
CA ILE A 3 0.57 -9.31 -2.30
C ILE A 3 0.03 -8.35 -1.25
N GLY A 4 0.91 -7.58 -0.65
CA GLY A 4 0.54 -6.51 0.26
C GLY A 4 0.54 -5.16 -0.45
N ILE A 5 -0.53 -4.40 -0.27
CA ILE A 5 -0.67 -3.07 -0.85
C ILE A 5 -0.80 -2.05 0.28
N LEU A 6 0.14 -1.12 0.33
CA LEU A 6 0.19 -0.06 1.32
C LEU A 6 -0.28 1.25 0.70
N CYS A 7 -1.17 1.93 1.41
CA CYS A 7 -1.61 3.28 1.08
C CYS A 7 -1.41 4.16 2.30
N ALA A 8 -0.96 5.39 2.12
CA ALA A 8 -0.64 6.26 3.24
C ALA A 8 -1.86 6.95 3.85
N ILE A 9 -2.85 7.30 3.05
CA ILE A 9 -4.02 8.07 3.48
C ILE A 9 -5.32 7.45 2.99
N PRO A 10 -6.47 7.77 3.64
CA PRO A 10 -7.78 7.18 3.28
C PRO A 10 -8.19 7.37 1.82
N LYS A 11 -7.84 8.50 1.21
CA LYS A 11 -8.19 8.76 -0.19
C LYS A 11 -7.56 7.76 -1.16
N GLU A 12 -6.38 7.25 -0.83
CA GLU A 12 -5.66 6.31 -1.67
C GLU A 12 -6.27 4.92 -1.60
N ILE A 13 -6.78 4.53 -0.42
CA ILE A 13 -7.30 3.19 -0.18
C ILE A 13 -8.73 2.99 -0.67
N LYS A 14 -9.51 4.05 -0.79
CA LYS A 14 -10.95 3.95 -1.12
C LYS A 14 -11.23 3.33 -2.48
N TYR A 15 -10.27 3.36 -3.39
CA TYR A 15 -10.44 2.82 -4.75
C TYR A 15 -10.37 1.29 -4.81
N PHE A 16 -10.01 0.63 -3.72
CA PHE A 16 -9.86 -0.82 -3.71
C PHE A 16 -11.14 -1.60 -3.41
N ASP A 17 -12.26 -0.92 -3.17
CA ASP A 17 -13.57 -1.53 -2.91
C ASP A 17 -13.48 -2.62 -1.82
N LEU A 18 -13.09 -2.22 -0.63
CA LEU A 18 -12.82 -3.12 0.47
C LEU A 18 -14.08 -3.43 1.28
N GLN A 19 -14.19 -4.67 1.76
CA GLN A 19 -15.29 -5.11 2.60
C GLN A 19 -14.83 -5.21 4.05
N LEU A 20 -15.60 -4.63 4.98
CA LEU A 20 -15.26 -4.60 6.40
C LEU A 20 -15.19 -5.99 7.03
N ASN A 21 -15.99 -6.94 6.56
CA ASN A 21 -16.01 -8.30 7.11
C ASN A 21 -14.75 -9.10 6.78
N SER A 22 -13.92 -8.63 5.86
CA SER A 22 -12.64 -9.25 5.54
C SER A 22 -11.47 -8.60 6.28
N ALA A 23 -11.73 -7.63 7.15
CA ALA A 23 -10.68 -6.89 7.84
C ALA A 23 -10.17 -7.63 9.08
N ARG A 24 -8.86 -7.53 9.30
CA ARG A 24 -8.20 -7.95 10.54
C ARG A 24 -7.43 -6.76 11.09
N THR A 25 -7.60 -6.47 12.38
CA THR A 25 -6.95 -5.32 13.02
C THR A 25 -5.67 -5.74 13.71
N LEU A 26 -4.56 -5.12 13.35
CA LEU A 26 -3.26 -5.29 13.97
C LEU A 26 -2.56 -3.94 14.03
N GLY A 27 -1.88 -3.64 15.13
CA GLY A 27 -1.16 -2.38 15.29
C GLY A 27 -2.03 -1.16 15.05
N CYS A 28 -3.27 -1.19 15.50
CA CYS A 28 -4.28 -0.14 15.33
C CYS A 28 -4.62 0.15 13.85
N ARG A 29 -4.37 -0.79 12.96
CA ARG A 29 -4.67 -0.65 11.53
C ARG A 29 -5.50 -1.81 11.06
N ARG A 30 -6.35 -1.56 10.05
CA ARG A 30 -7.18 -2.57 9.43
C ARG A 30 -6.52 -3.09 8.17
N PHE A 31 -6.31 -4.39 8.13
CA PHE A 31 -5.78 -5.11 6.97
C PHE A 31 -6.94 -5.80 6.28
N PHE A 32 -7.25 -5.36 5.07
CA PHE A 32 -8.37 -5.91 4.29
C PHE A 32 -7.85 -6.95 3.32
N ARG A 33 -8.44 -8.13 3.34
CA ARG A 33 -8.07 -9.21 2.43
C ARG A 33 -9.05 -9.25 1.28
N LYS A 34 -8.51 -9.31 0.09
CA LYS A 34 -9.30 -9.36 -1.14
C LYS A 34 -8.67 -10.36 -2.10
N LYS A 35 -9.48 -11.24 -2.67
CA LYS A 35 -9.01 -12.20 -3.64
C LYS A 35 -9.24 -11.67 -5.06
N GLU A 36 -8.19 -11.63 -5.85
CA GLU A 36 -8.22 -11.19 -7.24
C GLU A 36 -7.56 -12.24 -8.12
N GLU A 37 -8.35 -12.94 -8.93
CA GLU A 37 -7.88 -13.98 -9.84
C GLU A 37 -6.93 -14.97 -9.13
N ARG A 38 -5.63 -14.91 -9.44
CA ARG A 38 -4.61 -15.81 -8.88
C ARG A 38 -3.91 -15.23 -7.66
N HIS A 39 -4.29 -14.04 -7.22
CA HIS A 39 -3.58 -13.33 -6.17
C HIS A 39 -4.46 -13.10 -4.96
N ASP A 40 -3.86 -13.23 -3.79
CA ASP A 40 -4.48 -12.82 -2.53
C ASP A 40 -3.90 -11.46 -2.16
N LEU A 41 -4.74 -10.44 -2.16
CA LEU A 41 -4.33 -9.09 -1.80
C LEU A 41 -4.63 -8.81 -0.34
N THR A 42 -3.71 -8.13 0.32
CA THR A 42 -3.94 -7.54 1.64
C THR A 42 -3.69 -6.05 1.50
N VAL A 43 -4.73 -5.26 1.67
CA VAL A 43 -4.68 -3.81 1.49
C VAL A 43 -4.79 -3.13 2.84
N VAL A 44 -3.95 -2.15 3.09
CA VAL A 44 -3.88 -1.47 4.38
C VAL A 44 -3.54 0.01 4.21
N GLU A 45 -4.20 0.84 5.01
CA GLU A 45 -3.79 2.23 5.18
C GLU A 45 -2.75 2.28 6.29
N CYS A 46 -1.50 2.54 5.92
CA CYS A 46 -0.40 2.49 6.89
C CYS A 46 -0.22 3.78 7.68
N GLY A 47 -0.74 4.89 7.22
CA GLY A 47 -0.46 6.21 7.77
C GLY A 47 0.74 6.86 7.12
N LEU A 48 1.03 8.09 7.52
CA LEU A 48 2.09 8.88 6.92
C LEU A 48 3.47 8.50 7.51
N GLY A 49 4.49 8.64 6.70
CA GLY A 49 5.88 8.59 7.13
C GLY A 49 6.51 7.21 7.05
N LYS A 50 7.84 7.21 7.13
CA LYS A 50 8.68 6.01 6.97
C LYS A 50 8.49 5.01 8.10
N VAL A 51 8.27 5.47 9.31
CA VAL A 51 8.09 4.59 10.47
C VAL A 51 6.80 3.77 10.31
N ASN A 52 5.70 4.41 9.92
CA ASN A 52 4.46 3.71 9.66
C ASN A 52 4.59 2.72 8.50
N ALA A 53 5.27 3.11 7.44
CA ALA A 53 5.53 2.24 6.30
C ALA A 53 6.34 1.01 6.69
N ALA A 54 7.38 1.17 7.48
CA ALA A 54 8.23 0.07 7.94
C ALA A 54 7.46 -0.88 8.87
N LEU A 55 6.68 -0.35 9.80
CA LEU A 55 5.87 -1.15 10.72
C LEU A 55 4.88 -2.01 9.95
N VAL A 56 4.13 -1.39 9.06
CA VAL A 56 3.08 -2.09 8.32
C VAL A 56 3.67 -3.09 7.32
N SER A 57 4.79 -2.75 6.67
CA SER A 57 5.49 -3.68 5.79
C SER A 57 5.91 -4.95 6.54
N THR A 58 6.41 -4.78 7.75
CA THR A 58 6.78 -5.92 8.61
C THR A 58 5.56 -6.80 8.92
N LEU A 59 4.44 -6.17 9.27
CA LEU A 59 3.20 -6.92 9.56
C LEU A 59 2.67 -7.67 8.33
N LEU A 60 2.74 -7.06 7.16
CA LEU A 60 2.31 -7.71 5.92
C LEU A 60 3.15 -8.96 5.63
N VAL A 61 4.45 -8.91 5.86
CA VAL A 61 5.32 -10.05 5.65
C VAL A 61 5.12 -11.12 6.74
N GLN A 62 5.10 -10.71 8.01
CA GLN A 62 5.08 -11.66 9.14
C GLN A 62 3.71 -12.26 9.40
N GLU A 63 2.65 -11.47 9.30
CA GLU A 63 1.31 -11.91 9.69
C GLU A 63 0.43 -12.33 8.50
N PHE A 64 0.72 -11.82 7.32
CA PHE A 64 -0.08 -12.11 6.12
C PHE A 64 0.69 -12.86 5.05
N ASP A 65 1.93 -13.22 5.30
CA ASP A 65 2.79 -13.96 4.39
C ASP A 65 2.93 -13.33 3.00
N CYS A 66 2.88 -12.00 2.94
CA CYS A 66 3.02 -11.30 1.67
C CYS A 66 4.43 -11.50 1.11
N ARG A 67 4.50 -11.82 -0.18
CA ARG A 67 5.75 -12.05 -0.90
C ARG A 67 6.14 -10.87 -1.78
N LEU A 68 5.21 -10.00 -2.07
CA LEU A 68 5.42 -8.77 -2.82
C LEU A 68 4.69 -7.64 -2.09
N LEU A 69 5.36 -6.50 -1.92
CA LEU A 69 4.76 -5.31 -1.35
C LEU A 69 4.71 -4.22 -2.42
N ILE A 70 3.56 -3.58 -2.54
CA ILE A 70 3.34 -2.47 -3.46
C ILE A 70 2.87 -1.28 -2.64
N PHE A 71 3.58 -0.17 -2.76
CA PHE A 71 3.11 1.09 -2.21
C PHE A 71 2.35 1.83 -3.30
N SER A 72 1.07 2.06 -3.07
CA SER A 72 0.18 2.74 -4.02
C SER A 72 -0.26 4.08 -3.44
N GLY A 73 0.11 5.15 -4.08
CA GLY A 73 -0.21 6.48 -3.58
C GLY A 73 0.04 7.57 -4.59
N VAL A 74 0.03 8.81 -4.13
CA VAL A 74 0.28 9.97 -4.96
C VAL A 74 1.65 10.56 -4.66
N ALA A 75 2.25 11.17 -5.65
CA ALA A 75 3.55 11.83 -5.52
C ALA A 75 3.56 13.12 -6.33
N GLY A 76 4.39 14.08 -5.89
CA GLY A 76 4.60 15.31 -6.64
C GLY A 76 5.48 15.06 -7.86
N GLY A 77 5.03 15.53 -9.02
CA GLY A 77 5.81 15.45 -10.24
C GLY A 77 6.82 16.59 -10.32
N ILE A 78 8.08 16.24 -10.52
CA ILE A 78 9.16 17.22 -10.68
C ILE A 78 9.46 17.46 -12.16
N ASP A 79 9.36 16.42 -12.97
CA ASP A 79 9.59 16.50 -14.42
C ASP A 79 8.50 17.36 -15.08
N PRO A 80 8.86 18.47 -15.75
CA PRO A 80 7.88 19.36 -16.35
C PRO A 80 7.09 18.74 -17.52
N THR A 81 7.54 17.59 -18.04
CA THR A 81 6.81 16.90 -19.11
C THR A 81 5.71 16.00 -18.58
N MET A 82 5.64 15.79 -17.25
CA MET A 82 4.61 14.95 -16.64
C MET A 82 3.32 15.72 -16.44
N GLU A 83 2.21 15.02 -16.66
CA GLU A 83 0.87 15.58 -16.46
C GLU A 83 0.22 14.97 -15.22
N ILE A 84 -0.72 15.71 -14.64
CA ILE A 84 -1.50 15.23 -13.50
C ILE A 84 -2.29 14.00 -13.92
N GLY A 85 -2.25 12.96 -13.11
CA GLY A 85 -2.96 11.72 -13.37
C GLY A 85 -2.12 10.64 -14.06
N GLU A 86 -0.89 10.95 -14.44
CA GLU A 86 0.01 9.92 -14.96
C GLU A 86 0.41 8.94 -13.87
N VAL A 87 0.52 7.66 -14.24
CA VAL A 87 0.97 6.60 -13.34
C VAL A 87 2.44 6.34 -13.56
N VAL A 88 3.20 6.34 -12.47
CA VAL A 88 4.64 6.14 -12.50
C VAL A 88 5.00 4.96 -11.59
N VAL A 89 5.88 4.10 -12.10
CA VAL A 89 6.47 3.03 -11.29
C VAL A 89 7.91 3.41 -10.99
N GLY A 90 8.26 3.50 -9.71
CA GLY A 90 9.61 3.86 -9.30
C GLY A 90 10.60 2.75 -9.59
N GLU A 91 11.60 3.03 -10.42
CA GLU A 91 12.68 2.09 -10.70
C GLU A 91 13.75 2.16 -9.63
N SER A 92 14.08 3.36 -9.17
CA SER A 92 15.06 3.61 -8.11
C SER A 92 14.50 4.64 -7.15
N LEU A 93 14.77 4.46 -5.87
CA LEU A 93 14.31 5.34 -4.82
C LEU A 93 15.48 5.82 -3.98
N ILE A 94 15.46 7.11 -3.64
CA ILE A 94 16.51 7.72 -2.82
C ILE A 94 15.86 8.42 -1.65
N GLN A 95 16.40 8.16 -0.46
CA GLN A 95 16.03 8.91 0.74
C GLN A 95 16.98 10.10 0.85
N TYR A 96 16.44 11.31 0.82
CA TYR A 96 17.27 12.52 0.86
C TYR A 96 17.04 13.41 2.09
N ASP A 97 16.13 13.02 2.99
CA ASP A 97 15.82 13.78 4.21
C ASP A 97 16.72 13.45 5.41
#